data_fbdb348d482abe3c4e518dbfb07c1d39
#
_entry.id   fbdb348d482abe3c4e518dbfb07c1d39
#
_cell.length_a   1.000
_cell.length_b   1.000
_cell.length_c   1.000
_cell.angle_alpha   90.00
_cell.angle_beta   90.00
_cell.angle_gamma   90.00
#
_symmetry.space_group_name_H-M   'P 1'
#
loop_
_entity.id
_entity.type
_entity.pdbx_description
1 polymer ?
#
loop_
_entity_poly.entity_id
_entity_poly.type
_entity_poly.pdbx_seq_one_letter_code
_entity_poly.pdbx_strand_id
1 'polypeptide(L)'
;MRLRGSGLTDGEALSEFYTKVIESVKLESSYVILLSSDAYDVYKRGNDGEANESTETFNYIICAVCLIKNSGEGVCFRESDSLFHNVAASSLLSGPELGFMFPAFDDRRTNIYASLYYTKNIADNHPAFCERIFDFGAPMPAKEQKRSFNECIIETLGEECDYSTVRSIHTQVSEMIESHKDTKVEEPLTVTKATISTVLENCGVDPEKVKSFGEMFDGQFGTNAEIAPKNIVEVKKFELTTPDVTIKVNPDRKELVTTETINGVQYILIRATEGVTVNGINIKIEK
;
A
#
# COMPACT_ATOMS: atom_id res chain seq x y z
N MET A 1 -17.71 -13.55 -6.20
CA MET A 1 -17.52 -14.94 -5.66
C MET A 1 -17.74 -16.03 -6.71
N ARG A 2 -18.82 -16.01 -7.53
CA ARG A 2 -19.13 -17.03 -8.56
C ARG A 2 -17.98 -17.24 -9.56
N LEU A 3 -17.41 -16.17 -10.12
CA LEU A 3 -16.31 -16.25 -11.10
C LEU A 3 -15.07 -16.98 -10.57
N ARG A 4 -14.63 -16.63 -9.35
CA ARG A 4 -13.48 -17.30 -8.72
C ARG A 4 -13.79 -18.77 -8.43
N GLY A 5 -14.98 -19.05 -7.87
CA GLY A 5 -15.37 -20.42 -7.51
C GLY A 5 -15.52 -21.35 -8.70
N SER A 6 -15.88 -20.83 -9.88
CA SER A 6 -16.01 -21.61 -11.11
C SER A 6 -14.70 -21.71 -11.93
N GLY A 7 -13.62 -21.02 -11.52
CA GLY A 7 -12.41 -20.94 -12.33
C GLY A 7 -12.67 -20.37 -13.73
N LEU A 8 -13.59 -19.39 -13.83
CA LEU A 8 -14.03 -18.75 -15.08
C LEU A 8 -14.76 -19.70 -16.08
N THR A 9 -15.34 -20.80 -15.62
CA THR A 9 -16.11 -21.72 -16.48
C THR A 9 -17.61 -21.41 -16.53
N ASP A 10 -18.13 -20.55 -15.63
CA ASP A 10 -19.52 -20.12 -15.59
C ASP A 10 -19.77 -19.03 -16.63
N GLY A 11 -20.32 -19.42 -17.79
CA GLY A 11 -20.56 -18.51 -18.92
C GLY A 11 -21.57 -17.39 -18.63
N GLU A 12 -22.58 -17.63 -17.78
CA GLU A 12 -23.53 -16.60 -17.38
C GLU A 12 -22.86 -15.56 -16.50
N ALA A 13 -22.09 -15.98 -15.49
CA ALA A 13 -21.33 -15.08 -14.64
C ALA A 13 -20.27 -14.27 -15.40
N LEU A 14 -19.63 -14.88 -16.41
CA LEU A 14 -18.70 -14.19 -17.30
C LEU A 14 -19.41 -13.09 -18.12
N SER A 15 -20.55 -13.42 -18.73
CA SER A 15 -21.33 -12.45 -19.52
C SER A 15 -21.80 -11.28 -18.66
N GLU A 16 -22.33 -11.57 -17.47
CA GLU A 16 -22.73 -10.53 -16.51
C GLU A 16 -21.55 -9.64 -16.10
N PHE A 17 -20.41 -10.23 -15.82
CA PHE A 17 -19.20 -9.50 -15.44
C PHE A 17 -18.70 -8.58 -16.56
N TYR A 18 -18.55 -9.08 -17.78
CA TYR A 18 -18.13 -8.27 -18.91
C TYR A 18 -19.11 -7.13 -19.20
N THR A 19 -20.41 -7.36 -19.07
CA THR A 19 -21.43 -6.32 -19.22
C THR A 19 -21.23 -5.21 -18.16
N LYS A 20 -21.03 -5.59 -16.89
CA LYS A 20 -20.76 -4.63 -15.81
C LYS A 20 -19.50 -3.80 -16.08
N VAL A 21 -18.43 -4.42 -16.55
CA VAL A 21 -17.18 -3.72 -16.89
C VAL A 21 -17.42 -2.75 -18.05
N ILE A 22 -18.05 -3.19 -19.14
CA ILE A 22 -18.30 -2.36 -20.33
C ILE A 22 -19.17 -1.14 -19.98
N GLU A 23 -20.20 -1.32 -19.16
CA GLU A 23 -21.08 -0.24 -18.75
C GLU A 23 -20.42 0.79 -17.83
N SER A 24 -19.42 0.36 -17.05
CA SER A 24 -18.78 1.20 -16.02
C SER A 24 -17.45 1.84 -16.49
N VAL A 25 -16.77 1.23 -17.48
CA VAL A 25 -15.51 1.76 -18.01
C VAL A 25 -15.76 2.72 -19.13
N LYS A 26 -15.38 4.00 -18.92
CA LYS A 26 -15.47 5.06 -19.93
C LYS A 26 -14.06 5.48 -20.32
N LEU A 27 -13.55 4.90 -21.39
CA LEU A 27 -12.27 5.26 -21.98
C LEU A 27 -12.47 5.80 -23.38
N GLU A 28 -11.68 6.80 -23.77
CA GLU A 28 -11.78 7.44 -25.09
C GLU A 28 -11.32 6.56 -26.23
N SER A 29 -10.51 5.55 -25.93
CA SER A 29 -9.94 4.63 -26.93
C SER A 29 -10.51 3.23 -26.80
N SER A 30 -10.41 2.43 -27.87
CA SER A 30 -10.73 1.01 -27.82
C SER A 30 -9.87 0.29 -26.79
N TYR A 31 -10.44 -0.68 -26.08
CA TYR A 31 -9.76 -1.44 -25.05
C TYR A 31 -10.12 -2.93 -25.11
N VAL A 32 -9.30 -3.73 -24.46
CA VAL A 32 -9.53 -5.16 -24.24
C VAL A 32 -9.68 -5.40 -22.73
N ILE A 33 -10.65 -6.23 -22.35
CA ILE A 33 -10.82 -6.72 -21.00
C ILE A 33 -10.19 -8.11 -20.93
N LEU A 34 -9.13 -8.24 -20.15
CA LEU A 34 -8.48 -9.52 -19.86
C LEU A 34 -8.94 -10.00 -18.50
N LEU A 35 -9.41 -11.23 -18.43
CA LEU A 35 -9.78 -11.92 -17.20
C LEU A 35 -9.07 -13.25 -17.14
N SER A 36 -8.32 -13.48 -16.06
CA SER A 36 -7.59 -14.72 -15.82
C SER A 36 -7.92 -15.28 -14.45
N SER A 37 -7.94 -16.59 -14.34
CA SER A 37 -8.01 -17.32 -13.08
C SER A 37 -6.75 -18.15 -12.93
N ASP A 38 -6.17 -18.12 -11.73
CA ASP A 38 -4.97 -18.89 -11.44
C ASP A 38 -4.97 -19.30 -9.96
N ALA A 39 -4.03 -20.13 -9.57
CA ALA A 39 -3.90 -20.65 -8.23
C ALA A 39 -2.49 -20.41 -7.68
N TYR A 40 -2.41 -20.05 -6.41
CA TYR A 40 -1.18 -19.91 -5.68
C TYR A 40 -1.08 -20.99 -4.61
N ASP A 41 -0.02 -21.79 -4.67
CA ASP A 41 0.25 -22.86 -3.71
C ASP A 41 1.21 -22.37 -2.62
N VAL A 42 0.81 -22.52 -1.36
CA VAL A 42 1.66 -22.23 -0.20
C VAL A 42 2.36 -23.50 0.22
N TYR A 43 3.67 -23.52 0.08
CA TYR A 43 4.52 -24.61 0.54
C TYR A 43 5.03 -24.33 1.96
N LYS A 44 4.89 -25.31 2.87
CA LYS A 44 5.63 -25.29 4.14
C LYS A 44 7.07 -25.72 3.85
N ARG A 45 8.05 -24.95 4.31
CA ARG A 45 9.44 -25.39 4.36
C ARG A 45 9.62 -26.26 5.58
N GLY A 46 10.13 -27.48 5.38
CA GLY A 46 10.62 -28.33 6.46
C GLY A 46 11.85 -27.71 7.16
N ASN A 47 12.21 -28.25 8.32
CA ASN A 47 13.42 -27.85 9.04
C ASN A 47 14.73 -28.09 8.25
N ASP A 48 14.66 -28.89 7.19
CA ASP A 48 15.72 -29.21 6.23
C ASP A 48 15.81 -28.20 5.07
N GLY A 49 14.87 -27.23 4.99
CA GLY A 49 14.80 -26.22 3.94
C GLY A 49 14.17 -26.70 2.64
N GLU A 50 13.78 -27.96 2.52
CA GLU A 50 13.08 -28.49 1.36
C GLU A 50 11.59 -28.07 1.39
N ALA A 51 11.04 -27.82 0.20
CA ALA A 51 9.61 -27.50 0.06
C ALA A 51 8.81 -28.81 0.20
N ASN A 52 8.06 -28.93 1.29
CA ASN A 52 7.11 -30.02 1.49
C ASN A 52 5.86 -29.81 0.62
N GLU A 53 4.96 -30.80 0.59
CA GLU A 53 3.70 -30.71 -0.11
C GLU A 53 2.95 -29.41 0.22
N SER A 54 2.28 -28.84 -0.80
CA SER A 54 1.43 -27.65 -0.67
C SER A 54 0.39 -27.88 0.43
N THR A 55 0.34 -26.99 1.40
CA THR A 55 -0.63 -27.10 2.51
C THR A 55 -1.93 -26.39 2.24
N GLU A 56 -1.90 -25.39 1.35
CA GLU A 56 -3.06 -24.59 1.00
C GLU A 56 -2.91 -24.08 -0.44
N THR A 57 -4.00 -24.18 -1.22
CA THR A 57 -4.08 -23.63 -2.57
C THR A 57 -5.09 -22.48 -2.60
N PHE A 58 -4.65 -21.31 -3.02
CA PHE A 58 -5.48 -20.12 -3.09
C PHE A 58 -5.81 -19.78 -4.54
N ASN A 59 -7.07 -19.96 -4.92
CA ASN A 59 -7.55 -19.54 -6.22
C ASN A 59 -7.82 -18.04 -6.23
N TYR A 60 -7.37 -17.35 -7.27
CA TYR A 60 -7.59 -15.92 -7.48
C TYR A 60 -7.98 -15.61 -8.92
N ILE A 61 -8.56 -14.44 -9.12
CA ILE A 61 -8.86 -13.89 -10.44
C ILE A 61 -8.16 -12.56 -10.62
N ILE A 62 -7.68 -12.29 -11.83
CA ILE A 62 -7.12 -11.01 -12.23
C ILE A 62 -7.96 -10.47 -13.38
N CYS A 63 -8.39 -9.23 -13.26
CA CYS A 63 -8.97 -8.47 -14.36
C CYS A 63 -8.05 -7.31 -14.73
N ALA A 64 -7.82 -7.10 -16.02
CA ALA A 64 -7.08 -5.96 -16.54
C ALA A 64 -7.80 -5.37 -17.75
N VAL A 65 -7.99 -4.06 -17.73
CA VAL A 65 -8.52 -3.29 -18.86
C VAL A 65 -7.35 -2.56 -19.50
N CYS A 66 -7.03 -2.94 -20.75
CA CYS A 66 -5.86 -2.48 -21.47
C CYS A 66 -6.27 -1.74 -22.74
N LEU A 67 -5.72 -0.56 -22.99
CA LEU A 67 -5.96 0.18 -24.22
C LEU A 67 -5.31 -0.51 -25.43
N ILE A 68 -5.99 -0.44 -26.57
CA ILE A 68 -5.43 -0.77 -27.86
C ILE A 68 -4.76 0.49 -28.42
N LYS A 69 -3.46 0.42 -28.67
CA LYS A 69 -2.68 1.49 -29.30
C LYS A 69 -2.25 1.06 -30.68
N ASN A 70 -2.38 1.94 -31.66
CA ASN A 70 -1.78 1.72 -32.96
C ASN A 70 -0.29 2.05 -32.87
N SER A 71 0.57 1.07 -33.09
CA SER A 71 2.00 1.33 -33.27
C SER A 71 2.28 1.74 -34.71
N GLY A 72 3.23 2.62 -34.91
CA GLY A 72 3.87 2.78 -36.20
C GLY A 72 4.66 1.51 -36.58
N GLU A 73 5.39 1.59 -37.68
CA GLU A 73 6.34 0.55 -38.09
C GLU A 73 7.35 0.29 -36.97
N GLY A 74 7.62 -0.97 -36.69
CA GLY A 74 8.49 -1.36 -35.58
C GLY A 74 9.18 -2.70 -35.84
N VAL A 75 9.98 -3.14 -34.87
CA VAL A 75 10.66 -4.44 -34.91
C VAL A 75 10.07 -5.31 -33.80
N CYS A 76 9.58 -6.49 -34.17
CA CYS A 76 9.00 -7.46 -33.26
C CYS A 76 9.82 -8.76 -33.27
N PHE A 77 10.05 -9.33 -32.09
CA PHE A 77 10.67 -10.64 -31.97
C PHE A 77 9.64 -11.74 -32.25
N ARG A 78 9.98 -12.66 -33.13
CA ARG A 78 9.13 -13.81 -33.46
C ARG A 78 9.75 -15.08 -32.88
N GLU A 79 9.05 -15.70 -31.95
CA GLU A 79 9.53 -16.91 -31.27
C GLU A 79 9.74 -18.11 -32.20
N SER A 80 8.92 -18.21 -33.25
CA SER A 80 8.96 -19.36 -34.16
C SER A 80 10.28 -19.53 -34.94
N ASP A 81 11.00 -18.44 -35.17
CA ASP A 81 12.30 -18.41 -35.84
C ASP A 81 13.40 -17.75 -35.03
N SER A 82 13.07 -17.27 -33.82
CA SER A 82 13.97 -16.57 -32.89
C SER A 82 14.67 -15.35 -33.52
N LEU A 83 13.99 -14.64 -34.42
CA LEU A 83 14.52 -13.48 -35.12
C LEU A 83 13.63 -12.24 -34.91
N PHE A 84 14.24 -11.07 -35.10
CA PHE A 84 13.51 -9.81 -35.15
C PHE A 84 13.07 -9.51 -36.57
N HIS A 85 11.79 -9.18 -36.74
CA HIS A 85 11.17 -8.85 -38.01
C HIS A 85 10.62 -7.44 -38.02
N ASN A 86 10.72 -6.75 -39.16
CA ASN A 86 10.00 -5.52 -39.37
C ASN A 86 8.50 -5.79 -39.40
N VAL A 87 7.74 -5.10 -38.59
CA VAL A 87 6.29 -5.20 -38.53
C VAL A 87 5.70 -3.90 -39.04
N ALA A 88 4.82 -3.96 -40.01
CA ALA A 88 4.00 -2.81 -40.39
C ALA A 88 3.13 -2.35 -39.21
N ALA A 89 2.58 -1.15 -39.29
CA ALA A 89 1.70 -0.58 -38.26
C ALA A 89 0.68 -1.63 -37.76
N SER A 90 0.73 -1.97 -36.51
CA SER A 90 -0.10 -2.98 -35.87
C SER A 90 -0.75 -2.41 -34.61
N SER A 91 -1.87 -3.00 -34.22
CA SER A 91 -2.47 -2.69 -32.92
C SER A 91 -1.69 -3.39 -31.82
N LEU A 92 -1.20 -2.63 -30.86
CA LEU A 92 -0.51 -3.13 -29.68
C LEU A 92 -1.38 -2.97 -28.44
N LEU A 93 -1.34 -3.97 -27.57
CA LEU A 93 -1.96 -3.87 -26.26
C LEU A 93 -1.04 -3.08 -25.32
N SER A 94 -1.56 -2.01 -24.73
CA SER A 94 -0.82 -1.25 -23.72
C SER A 94 -0.87 -1.97 -22.35
N GLY A 95 -0.06 -1.51 -21.40
CA GLY A 95 -0.25 -1.90 -20.02
C GLY A 95 -1.65 -1.51 -19.49
N PRO A 96 -2.11 -2.11 -18.38
CA PRO A 96 -3.44 -1.86 -17.84
C PRO A 96 -3.68 -0.38 -17.53
N GLU A 97 -4.85 0.13 -17.87
CA GLU A 97 -5.34 1.43 -17.39
C GLU A 97 -5.97 1.30 -16.01
N LEU A 98 -6.73 0.22 -15.81
CA LEU A 98 -7.28 -0.18 -14.52
C LEU A 98 -7.42 -1.70 -14.47
N GLY A 99 -7.56 -2.22 -13.25
CA GLY A 99 -7.76 -3.64 -13.05
C GLY A 99 -7.80 -4.01 -11.57
N PHE A 100 -8.00 -5.29 -11.29
CA PHE A 100 -7.98 -5.79 -9.92
C PHE A 100 -7.50 -7.24 -9.85
N MET A 101 -7.06 -7.63 -8.68
CA MET A 101 -6.86 -9.02 -8.29
C MET A 101 -7.75 -9.30 -7.07
N PHE A 102 -8.49 -10.40 -7.10
CA PHE A 102 -9.34 -10.83 -5.98
C PHE A 102 -9.19 -12.33 -5.74
N PRO A 103 -9.02 -12.74 -4.48
CA PRO A 103 -8.73 -11.93 -3.30
C PRO A 103 -7.33 -11.32 -3.32
N ALA A 104 -7.08 -10.35 -2.44
CA ALA A 104 -5.74 -9.85 -2.21
C ALA A 104 -4.90 -10.87 -1.42
N PHE A 105 -3.58 -10.83 -1.60
CA PHE A 105 -2.63 -11.59 -0.79
C PHE A 105 -1.93 -10.64 0.18
N ASP A 106 -1.99 -10.97 1.46
CA ASP A 106 -1.31 -10.24 2.52
C ASP A 106 -0.52 -11.21 3.40
N ASP A 107 0.74 -10.92 3.65
CA ASP A 107 1.66 -11.75 4.46
C ASP A 107 1.61 -13.26 4.12
N ARG A 108 1.55 -13.59 2.82
CA ARG A 108 1.43 -14.96 2.25
C ARG A 108 0.10 -15.66 2.55
N ARG A 109 -0.94 -14.91 2.85
CA ARG A 109 -2.29 -15.43 3.08
C ARG A 109 -3.27 -14.79 2.12
N THR A 110 -4.34 -15.51 1.84
CA THR A 110 -5.46 -14.96 1.08
C THR A 110 -6.30 -14.08 2.00
N ASN A 111 -6.45 -12.82 1.63
CA ASN A 111 -7.36 -11.91 2.27
C ASN A 111 -8.66 -11.81 1.45
N ILE A 112 -9.66 -12.62 1.80
CA ILE A 112 -10.97 -12.64 1.11
C ILE A 112 -11.81 -11.39 1.36
N TYR A 113 -11.43 -10.55 2.30
CA TYR A 113 -12.08 -9.27 2.61
C TYR A 113 -11.51 -8.10 1.79
N ALA A 114 -10.46 -8.35 1.02
CA ALA A 114 -9.79 -7.32 0.25
C ALA A 114 -9.59 -7.71 -1.21
N SER A 115 -9.60 -6.70 -2.06
CA SER A 115 -9.20 -6.79 -3.46
C SER A 115 -8.01 -5.85 -3.68
N LEU A 116 -7.01 -6.28 -4.43
CA LEU A 116 -5.97 -5.37 -4.90
C LEU A 116 -6.51 -4.65 -6.13
N TYR A 117 -6.75 -3.35 -6.02
CA TYR A 117 -7.20 -2.49 -7.11
C TYR A 117 -6.04 -1.69 -7.68
N TYR A 118 -5.99 -1.61 -9.00
CA TYR A 118 -4.99 -0.86 -9.74
C TYR A 118 -5.65 0.16 -10.65
N THR A 119 -5.16 1.37 -10.65
CA THR A 119 -5.42 2.39 -11.66
C THR A 119 -4.09 3.04 -12.07
N LYS A 120 -3.90 3.27 -13.34
CA LYS A 120 -2.70 3.88 -13.90
C LYS A 120 -2.59 5.35 -13.51
N ASN A 121 -3.71 6.04 -13.53
CA ASN A 121 -3.82 7.43 -13.10
C ASN A 121 -4.52 7.50 -11.75
N ILE A 122 -3.77 7.81 -10.69
CA ILE A 122 -4.32 7.93 -9.34
C ILE A 122 -5.40 9.03 -9.23
N ALA A 123 -5.33 10.06 -10.06
CA ALA A 123 -6.32 11.13 -10.08
C ALA A 123 -7.65 10.70 -10.72
N ASP A 124 -7.67 9.60 -11.48
CA ASP A 124 -8.88 8.99 -12.03
C ASP A 124 -9.07 7.60 -11.44
N ASN A 125 -9.81 7.53 -10.35
CA ASN A 125 -10.07 6.29 -9.60
C ASN A 125 -11.14 5.41 -10.27
N HIS A 126 -11.69 5.80 -11.41
CA HIS A 126 -12.80 5.09 -12.06
C HIS A 126 -13.92 4.70 -11.09
N PRO A 127 -14.58 5.65 -10.41
CA PRO A 127 -15.54 5.36 -9.33
C PRO A 127 -16.71 4.50 -9.80
N ALA A 128 -17.22 4.73 -11.02
CA ALA A 128 -18.28 3.92 -11.60
C ALA A 128 -17.90 2.43 -11.76
N PHE A 129 -16.61 2.15 -12.04
CA PHE A 129 -16.12 0.79 -12.10
C PHE A 129 -16.10 0.15 -10.70
N CYS A 130 -15.60 0.87 -9.70
CA CYS A 130 -15.57 0.37 -8.33
C CYS A 130 -16.97 0.10 -7.78
N GLU A 131 -17.90 1.03 -7.96
CA GLU A 131 -19.29 0.86 -7.55
C GLU A 131 -19.95 -0.33 -8.24
N ARG A 132 -19.72 -0.50 -9.56
CA ARG A 132 -20.39 -1.54 -10.33
C ARG A 132 -19.84 -2.94 -10.10
N ILE A 133 -18.53 -3.05 -9.82
CA ILE A 133 -17.83 -4.34 -9.66
C ILE A 133 -17.77 -4.78 -8.21
N PHE A 134 -17.54 -3.83 -7.28
CA PHE A 134 -17.33 -4.12 -5.87
C PHE A 134 -18.49 -3.71 -4.98
N ASP A 135 -19.54 -3.06 -5.51
CA ASP A 135 -20.63 -2.42 -4.76
C ASP A 135 -20.10 -1.41 -3.71
N PHE A 136 -18.98 -0.78 -3.98
CA PHE A 136 -18.26 0.09 -3.08
C PHE A 136 -17.59 1.23 -3.86
N GLY A 137 -17.58 2.43 -3.27
CA GLY A 137 -16.91 3.58 -3.86
C GLY A 137 -15.40 3.37 -3.99
N ALA A 138 -14.78 4.06 -4.95
CA ALA A 138 -13.33 3.97 -5.14
C ALA A 138 -12.61 4.37 -3.85
N PRO A 139 -11.73 3.52 -3.27
CA PRO A 139 -11.04 3.84 -2.05
C PRO A 139 -10.02 4.97 -2.27
N MET A 140 -9.80 5.77 -1.24
CA MET A 140 -8.71 6.74 -1.26
C MET A 140 -7.38 6.00 -1.45
N PRO A 141 -6.52 6.39 -2.42
CA PRO A 141 -5.22 5.76 -2.63
C PRO A 141 -4.34 5.79 -1.37
N ALA A 142 -3.55 4.73 -1.12
CA ALA A 142 -2.71 4.63 0.08
C ALA A 142 -1.78 5.85 0.27
N LYS A 143 -1.22 6.39 -0.81
CA LYS A 143 -0.40 7.60 -0.77
C LYS A 143 -1.18 8.83 -0.29
N GLU A 144 -2.42 8.95 -0.71
CA GLU A 144 -3.31 10.04 -0.30
C GLU A 144 -3.78 9.84 1.15
N GLN A 145 -4.11 8.60 1.55
CA GLN A 145 -4.39 8.28 2.96
C GLN A 145 -3.25 8.70 3.88
N LYS A 146 -1.99 8.40 3.50
CA LYS A 146 -0.81 8.81 4.26
C LYS A 146 -0.68 10.33 4.36
N ARG A 147 -0.89 11.03 3.23
CA ARG A 147 -0.83 12.50 3.20
C ARG A 147 -1.89 13.11 4.09
N SER A 148 -3.17 12.74 3.91
CA SER A 148 -4.28 13.26 4.70
C SER A 148 -4.14 12.95 6.18
N PHE A 149 -3.65 11.75 6.53
CA PHE A 149 -3.34 11.39 7.92
C PHE A 149 -2.26 12.29 8.51
N ASN A 150 -1.16 12.50 7.80
CA ASN A 150 -0.09 13.38 8.26
C ASN A 150 -0.57 14.82 8.42
N GLU A 151 -1.40 15.33 7.51
CA GLU A 151 -2.02 16.64 7.61
C GLU A 151 -2.90 16.74 8.88
N CYS A 152 -3.75 15.74 9.14
CA CYS A 152 -4.53 15.69 10.39
C CYS A 152 -3.64 15.74 11.64
N ILE A 153 -2.54 14.98 11.67
CA ILE A 153 -1.61 14.98 12.80
C ILE A 153 -0.93 16.35 12.97
N ILE A 154 -0.42 16.94 11.88
CA ILE A 154 0.27 18.24 11.93
C ILE A 154 -0.66 19.34 12.42
N GLU A 155 -1.88 19.41 11.87
CA GLU A 155 -2.86 20.43 12.25
C GLU A 155 -3.35 20.25 13.69
N THR A 156 -3.52 18.99 14.14
CA THR A 156 -3.91 18.69 15.53
C THR A 156 -2.85 19.09 16.53
N LEU A 157 -1.61 18.68 16.30
CA LEU A 157 -0.52 18.89 17.24
C LEU A 157 -0.02 20.34 17.22
N GLY A 158 -0.01 20.99 16.04
CA GLY A 158 0.51 22.34 15.88
C GLY A 158 1.95 22.43 16.43
N GLU A 159 2.19 23.29 17.43
CA GLU A 159 3.50 23.49 18.04
C GLU A 159 4.01 22.26 18.84
N GLU A 160 3.12 21.34 19.23
CA GLU A 160 3.46 20.09 19.92
C GLU A 160 3.82 18.95 18.94
N CYS A 161 3.84 19.23 17.63
CA CYS A 161 4.29 18.29 16.61
C CYS A 161 5.81 18.14 16.66
N ASP A 162 6.32 17.58 17.74
CA ASP A 162 7.73 17.34 17.96
C ASP A 162 8.15 15.91 17.60
N TYR A 163 9.46 15.67 17.56
CA TYR A 163 10.03 14.37 17.22
C TYR A 163 9.54 13.27 18.17
N SER A 164 9.42 13.54 19.47
CA SER A 164 9.08 12.55 20.47
C SER A 164 7.63 12.07 20.31
N THR A 165 6.71 12.99 20.05
CA THR A 165 5.30 12.72 19.82
C THR A 165 5.09 11.94 18.54
N VAL A 166 5.69 12.38 17.42
CA VAL A 166 5.59 11.67 16.12
C VAL A 166 6.20 10.28 16.22
N ARG A 167 7.35 10.12 16.89
CA ARG A 167 7.98 8.82 17.13
C ARG A 167 7.07 7.91 17.96
N SER A 168 6.43 8.42 19.00
CA SER A 168 5.52 7.65 19.86
C SER A 168 4.30 7.16 19.09
N ILE A 169 3.66 8.02 18.30
CA ILE A 169 2.55 7.65 17.41
C ILE A 169 2.98 6.54 16.45
N HIS A 170 4.11 6.74 15.76
CA HIS A 170 4.64 5.74 14.83
C HIS A 170 4.91 4.40 15.51
N THR A 171 5.48 4.42 16.73
CA THR A 171 5.79 3.22 17.49
C THR A 171 4.52 2.46 17.87
N GLN A 172 3.52 3.12 18.44
CA GLN A 172 2.27 2.48 18.84
C GLN A 172 1.54 1.85 17.64
N VAL A 173 1.44 2.57 16.52
CA VAL A 173 0.81 2.00 15.30
C VAL A 173 1.63 0.83 14.75
N SER A 174 2.96 0.90 14.80
CA SER A 174 3.82 -0.23 14.39
C SER A 174 3.63 -1.46 15.26
N GLU A 175 3.56 -1.28 16.59
CA GLU A 175 3.30 -2.37 17.54
C GLU A 175 1.93 -3.02 17.31
N MET A 176 0.91 -2.25 16.97
CA MET A 176 -0.40 -2.79 16.58
C MET A 176 -0.30 -3.69 15.35
N ILE A 177 0.47 -3.29 14.33
CA ILE A 177 0.68 -4.08 13.11
C ILE A 177 1.42 -5.38 13.43
N GLU A 178 2.47 -5.32 14.24
CA GLU A 178 3.26 -6.51 14.61
C GLU A 178 2.46 -7.47 15.50
N SER A 179 1.78 -6.94 16.51
CA SER A 179 0.92 -7.72 17.38
C SER A 179 -0.19 -8.44 16.61
N HIS A 180 -0.79 -7.77 15.62
CA HIS A 180 -1.81 -8.40 14.78
C HIS A 180 -1.25 -9.55 13.93
N LYS A 181 -0.02 -9.43 13.43
CA LYS A 181 0.65 -10.54 12.71
C LYS A 181 0.85 -11.77 13.58
N ASP A 182 1.21 -11.55 14.84
CA ASP A 182 1.50 -12.63 15.79
C ASP A 182 0.23 -13.38 16.20
N THR A 183 -0.91 -12.69 16.26
CA THR A 183 -2.21 -13.29 16.65
C THR A 183 -2.82 -14.21 15.59
N LYS A 184 -2.31 -14.17 14.34
CA LYS A 184 -2.82 -14.97 13.21
C LYS A 184 -4.33 -14.82 12.96
N VAL A 185 -4.91 -13.70 13.32
CA VAL A 185 -6.30 -13.36 13.01
C VAL A 185 -6.44 -13.19 11.50
N GLU A 186 -7.49 -13.78 10.92
CA GLU A 186 -7.74 -13.72 9.46
C GLU A 186 -8.27 -12.37 9.01
N GLU A 187 -8.99 -11.66 9.89
CA GLU A 187 -9.53 -10.34 9.57
C GLU A 187 -8.40 -9.31 9.43
N PRO A 188 -8.46 -8.44 8.40
CA PRO A 188 -7.45 -7.41 8.22
C PRO A 188 -7.46 -6.42 9.38
N LEU A 189 -6.26 -6.02 9.82
CA LEU A 189 -6.14 -4.94 10.81
C LEU A 189 -6.58 -3.63 10.16
N THR A 190 -7.55 -2.98 10.77
CA THR A 190 -7.96 -1.62 10.43
C THR A 190 -7.81 -0.72 11.66
N VAL A 191 -7.56 0.55 11.42
CA VAL A 191 -7.57 1.61 12.41
C VAL A 191 -8.69 2.58 12.11
N THR A 192 -9.43 2.94 13.14
CA THR A 192 -10.51 3.91 13.11
C THR A 192 -10.06 5.21 13.75
N LYS A 193 -10.88 6.24 13.65
CA LYS A 193 -10.74 7.48 14.41
C LYS A 193 -10.52 7.20 15.91
N ALA A 194 -11.34 6.34 16.51
CA ALA A 194 -11.23 6.01 17.94
C ALA A 194 -9.87 5.37 18.29
N THR A 195 -9.38 4.48 17.43
CA THR A 195 -8.07 3.84 17.60
C THR A 195 -6.94 4.87 17.65
N ILE A 196 -6.92 5.80 16.69
CA ILE A 196 -5.86 6.82 16.64
C ILE A 196 -6.03 7.85 17.76
N SER A 197 -7.27 8.21 18.14
CA SER A 197 -7.51 9.06 19.31
C SER A 197 -6.90 8.47 20.57
N THR A 198 -7.08 7.17 20.81
CA THR A 198 -6.44 6.48 21.94
C THR A 198 -4.91 6.52 21.86
N VAL A 199 -4.34 6.37 20.65
CA VAL A 199 -2.89 6.51 20.45
C VAL A 199 -2.41 7.92 20.84
N LEU A 200 -3.12 8.96 20.41
CA LEU A 200 -2.80 10.36 20.75
C LEU A 200 -2.91 10.61 22.26
N GLU A 201 -3.95 10.13 22.92
CA GLU A 201 -4.13 10.21 24.37
C GLU A 201 -2.97 9.53 25.11
N ASN A 202 -2.56 8.34 24.68
CA ASN A 202 -1.41 7.63 25.24
C ASN A 202 -0.08 8.36 25.03
N CYS A 203 0.02 9.18 23.98
CA CYS A 203 1.16 10.08 23.76
C CYS A 203 1.11 11.35 24.60
N GLY A 204 0.05 11.57 25.38
CA GLY A 204 -0.12 12.74 26.26
C GLY A 204 -0.65 13.99 25.55
N VAL A 205 -1.27 13.82 24.37
CA VAL A 205 -1.91 14.92 23.62
C VAL A 205 -3.15 15.39 24.38
N ASP A 206 -3.35 16.71 24.42
CA ASP A 206 -4.47 17.34 25.10
C ASP A 206 -5.83 16.81 24.57
N PRO A 207 -6.81 16.49 25.43
CA PRO A 207 -8.11 15.96 25.04
C PRO A 207 -8.89 16.82 24.06
N GLU A 208 -8.76 18.16 24.12
CA GLU A 208 -9.41 19.04 23.14
C GLU A 208 -8.79 18.90 21.75
N LYS A 209 -7.47 18.73 21.67
CA LYS A 209 -6.76 18.45 20.42
C LYS A 209 -7.13 17.08 19.87
N VAL A 210 -7.26 16.06 20.73
CA VAL A 210 -7.72 14.73 20.30
C VAL A 210 -9.14 14.79 19.72
N LYS A 211 -10.02 15.58 20.30
CA LYS A 211 -11.35 15.82 19.76
C LYS A 211 -11.29 16.52 18.40
N SER A 212 -10.47 17.55 18.25
CA SER A 212 -10.24 18.26 16.99
C SER A 212 -9.69 17.32 15.91
N PHE A 213 -8.74 16.43 16.27
CA PHE A 213 -8.27 15.36 15.37
C PHE A 213 -9.44 14.51 14.88
N GLY A 214 -10.33 14.10 15.76
CA GLY A 214 -11.50 13.30 15.40
C GLY A 214 -12.40 13.97 14.37
N GLU A 215 -12.62 15.27 14.50
CA GLU A 215 -13.42 16.05 13.54
C GLU A 215 -12.72 16.18 12.17
N MET A 216 -11.40 16.44 12.17
CA MET A 216 -10.60 16.49 10.94
C MET A 216 -10.51 15.13 10.25
N PHE A 217 -10.32 14.05 11.02
CA PHE A 217 -10.30 12.69 10.50
C PHE A 217 -11.62 12.35 9.80
N ASP A 218 -12.76 12.66 10.43
CA ASP A 218 -14.08 12.47 9.81
C ASP A 218 -14.25 13.29 8.53
N GLY A 219 -13.71 14.49 8.49
CA GLY A 219 -13.75 15.34 7.30
C GLY A 219 -12.92 14.81 6.13
N GLN A 220 -11.77 14.19 6.42
CA GLN A 220 -10.85 13.66 5.41
C GLN A 220 -11.22 12.24 4.94
N PHE A 221 -11.62 11.37 5.86
CA PHE A 221 -11.82 9.95 5.60
C PHE A 221 -13.27 9.48 5.66
N GLY A 222 -14.15 10.26 6.28
CA GLY A 222 -15.54 9.90 6.54
C GLY A 222 -15.76 9.36 7.97
N THR A 223 -16.98 9.49 8.47
CA THR A 223 -17.35 9.28 9.89
C THR A 223 -17.06 7.86 10.42
N ASN A 224 -17.11 6.86 9.57
CA ASN A 224 -16.87 5.46 9.94
C ASN A 224 -15.72 4.84 9.12
N ALA A 225 -14.77 5.66 8.75
CA ALA A 225 -13.65 5.19 7.94
C ALA A 225 -12.77 4.20 8.71
N GLU A 226 -12.43 3.12 8.03
CA GLU A 226 -11.47 2.13 8.46
C GLU A 226 -10.27 2.17 7.52
N ILE A 227 -9.09 2.41 8.05
CA ILE A 227 -7.87 2.58 7.28
C ILE A 227 -6.91 1.44 7.62
N ALA A 228 -6.27 0.87 6.61
CA ALA A 228 -5.20 -0.08 6.87
C ALA A 228 -3.99 0.66 7.48
N PRO A 229 -3.53 0.33 8.69
CA PRO A 229 -2.47 1.07 9.37
C PRO A 229 -1.15 1.08 8.60
N LYS A 230 -0.88 0.07 7.78
CA LYS A 230 0.26 0.02 6.86
C LYS A 230 0.25 1.09 5.76
N ASN A 231 -0.91 1.71 5.50
CA ASN A 231 -1.03 2.81 4.55
C ASN A 231 -0.61 4.15 5.16
N ILE A 232 -0.68 4.29 6.49
CA ILE A 232 -0.35 5.51 7.21
C ILE A 232 1.01 5.47 7.90
N VAL A 233 1.46 4.28 8.34
CA VAL A 233 2.77 4.06 8.97
C VAL A 233 3.56 2.99 8.23
N GLU A 234 4.82 3.30 7.93
CA GLU A 234 5.74 2.37 7.29
C GLU A 234 6.62 1.70 8.34
N VAL A 235 6.27 0.45 8.73
CA VAL A 235 6.94 -0.28 9.82
C VAL A 235 8.43 -0.49 9.54
N LYS A 236 8.79 -0.73 8.27
CA LYS A 236 10.16 -1.07 7.87
C LYS A 236 11.08 0.13 7.66
N LYS A 237 10.56 1.35 7.78
CA LYS A 237 11.30 2.56 7.48
C LYS A 237 10.96 3.66 8.48
N PHE A 238 11.98 4.22 9.09
CA PHE A 238 11.86 5.44 9.87
C PHE A 238 12.87 6.45 9.32
N GLU A 239 12.39 7.59 8.87
CA GLU A 239 13.20 8.56 8.11
C GLU A 239 12.95 9.97 8.60
N LEU A 240 14.04 10.71 8.85
CA LEU A 240 14.03 12.14 9.11
C LEU A 240 14.63 12.86 7.91
N THR A 241 13.95 13.87 7.44
CA THR A 241 14.39 14.63 6.26
C THR A 241 14.44 16.11 6.57
N THR A 242 15.57 16.73 6.23
CA THR A 242 15.72 18.17 6.11
C THR A 242 15.92 18.52 4.64
N PRO A 243 15.92 19.79 4.24
CA PRO A 243 16.15 20.15 2.81
C PRO A 243 17.41 19.53 2.22
N ASP A 244 18.47 19.37 3.00
CA ASP A 244 19.80 18.96 2.52
C ASP A 244 20.24 17.58 3.02
N VAL A 245 19.52 16.97 3.99
CA VAL A 245 19.95 15.74 4.66
C VAL A 245 18.78 14.80 4.86
N THR A 246 18.99 13.54 4.52
CA THR A 246 18.07 12.46 4.85
C THR A 246 18.75 11.45 5.77
N ILE A 247 18.14 11.19 6.91
CA ILE A 247 18.61 10.24 7.93
C ILE A 247 17.65 9.04 7.92
N LYS A 248 18.17 7.86 7.59
CA LYS A 248 17.41 6.60 7.69
C LYS A 248 17.81 5.88 8.97
N VAL A 249 16.82 5.60 9.78
CA VAL A 249 17.00 4.96 11.09
C VAL A 249 16.42 3.55 11.02
N ASN A 250 17.11 2.57 11.61
CA ASN A 250 16.51 1.28 11.84
C ASN A 250 15.27 1.46 12.74
N PRO A 251 14.07 0.99 12.32
CA PRO A 251 12.84 1.15 13.08
C PRO A 251 12.92 0.61 14.53
N ASP A 252 13.72 -0.42 14.79
CA ASP A 252 13.94 -1.00 16.11
C ASP A 252 14.91 -0.19 17.00
N ARG A 253 15.56 0.82 16.42
CA ARG A 253 16.60 1.62 17.07
C ARG A 253 16.32 3.14 16.97
N LYS A 254 15.05 3.52 16.96
CA LYS A 254 14.62 4.95 16.88
C LYS A 254 15.13 5.79 18.04
N GLU A 255 15.42 5.16 19.18
CA GLU A 255 15.98 5.80 20.39
C GLU A 255 17.40 6.34 20.21
N LEU A 256 18.10 5.92 19.14
CA LEU A 256 19.42 6.46 18.83
C LEU A 256 19.40 7.90 18.31
N VAL A 257 18.23 8.37 17.87
CA VAL A 257 18.05 9.74 17.40
C VAL A 257 17.28 10.55 18.43
N THR A 258 17.73 11.75 18.68
CA THR A 258 17.06 12.74 19.54
C THR A 258 17.14 14.11 18.89
N THR A 259 16.29 15.03 19.33
CA THR A 259 16.32 16.43 18.91
C THR A 259 16.58 17.32 20.13
N GLU A 260 17.46 18.29 20.01
CA GLU A 260 17.79 19.25 21.08
C GLU A 260 17.99 20.64 20.51
N THR A 261 17.71 21.66 21.33
CA THR A 261 18.03 23.05 21.03
C THR A 261 19.23 23.46 21.87
N ILE A 262 20.37 23.68 21.24
CA ILE A 262 21.61 24.08 21.90
C ILE A 262 21.94 25.52 21.46
N ASN A 263 22.02 26.45 22.42
CA ASN A 263 22.29 27.87 22.17
C ASN A 263 21.34 28.51 21.14
N GLY A 264 20.06 28.11 21.12
CA GLY A 264 19.06 28.62 20.15
C GLY A 264 19.09 27.98 18.76
N VAL A 265 19.96 27.01 18.52
CA VAL A 265 20.05 26.25 17.27
C VAL A 265 19.47 24.85 17.48
N GLN A 266 18.61 24.43 16.56
CA GLN A 266 18.01 23.08 16.60
C GLN A 266 18.96 22.05 15.98
N TYR A 267 19.14 20.94 16.69
CA TYR A 267 20.00 19.84 16.28
C TYR A 267 19.23 18.52 16.24
N ILE A 268 19.60 17.68 15.29
CA ILE A 268 19.28 16.26 15.28
C ILE A 268 20.54 15.53 15.74
N LEU A 269 20.48 14.86 16.88
CA LEU A 269 21.61 14.16 17.48
C LEU A 269 21.46 12.67 17.24
N ILE A 270 22.54 12.02 16.80
CA ILE A 270 22.59 10.59 16.58
C ILE A 270 23.60 9.99 17.57
N ARG A 271 23.15 9.06 18.42
CA ARG A 271 24.01 8.34 19.35
C ARG A 271 24.86 7.31 18.57
N ALA A 272 26.15 7.54 18.49
CA ALA A 272 27.13 6.69 17.83
C ALA A 272 27.79 5.77 18.88
N THR A 273 27.20 4.62 19.18
CA THR A 273 27.70 3.67 20.17
C THR A 273 28.69 2.66 19.60
N GLU A 274 28.60 2.34 18.32
CA GLU A 274 29.34 1.24 17.67
C GLU A 274 30.34 1.73 16.59
N GLY A 275 30.61 3.04 16.57
CA GLY A 275 31.52 3.64 15.59
C GLY A 275 30.77 4.32 14.44
N VAL A 276 31.51 5.13 13.69
CA VAL A 276 31.00 5.88 12.55
C VAL A 276 31.90 5.63 11.34
N THR A 277 31.29 5.47 10.18
CA THR A 277 32.02 5.38 8.92
C THR A 277 31.67 6.53 8.01
N VAL A 278 32.64 7.07 7.30
CA VAL A 278 32.47 8.06 6.24
C VAL A 278 33.00 7.46 4.93
N ASN A 279 32.14 7.30 3.95
CA ASN A 279 32.50 6.65 2.68
C ASN A 279 33.18 5.28 2.83
N GLY A 280 32.76 4.49 3.85
CA GLY A 280 33.35 3.18 4.15
C GLY A 280 34.60 3.21 5.01
N ILE A 281 35.09 4.38 5.43
CA ILE A 281 36.26 4.54 6.30
C ILE A 281 35.79 4.77 7.73
N ASN A 282 36.27 3.95 8.67
CA ASN A 282 36.01 4.13 10.10
C ASN A 282 36.65 5.42 10.60
N ILE A 283 35.87 6.26 11.26
CA ILE A 283 36.34 7.47 11.90
C ILE A 283 36.24 7.39 13.43
N LYS A 284 37.09 8.11 14.12
CA LYS A 284 36.94 8.35 15.56
C LYS A 284 36.22 9.67 15.75
N ILE A 285 35.20 9.69 16.62
CA ILE A 285 34.57 10.92 17.06
C ILE A 285 35.47 11.49 18.18
N GLU A 286 35.98 12.69 17.98
CA GLU A 286 36.75 13.40 19.01
C GLU A 286 35.88 13.74 20.21
N LYS A 287 36.48 13.70 21.39
CA LYS A 287 35.80 13.97 22.68
C LYS A 287 35.60 15.46 22.89
#